data_75e7fee75a58795214805a5d54817982
#
_entry.id   75e7fee75a58795214805a5d54817982
#
_cell.length_a   1.000
_cell.length_b   1.000
_cell.length_c   1.000
_cell.angle_alpha   90.00
_cell.angle_beta   90.00
_cell.angle_gamma   90.00
#
_symmetry.space_group_name_H-M   'P 1'
#
loop_
_entity.id
_entity.type
_entity.pdbx_description
1 polymer ?
#
loop_
_entity_poly.entity_id
_entity_poly.type
_entity_poly.pdbx_seq_one_letter_code
_entity_poly.pdbx_strand_id
1 'polypeptide(L)'
;MADRVHQPQEEAEFEFILARADVPVLAYFHGVWPKAVAACKEMEPLVREVADAYQGRLIVVRADIARCPGPVRRYGVTGAPSFVLIDRGEATAAGSGPMAGAALGEFLDAHL
;
A
#
# COMPACT_ATOMS: atom_id res chain seq x y z
N MET A 1 -17.09 -4.22 12.34
CA MET A 1 -17.02 -3.69 10.99
C MET A 1 -15.78 -4.17 10.28
N ALA A 2 -15.90 -4.62 9.04
CA ALA A 2 -14.74 -5.09 8.30
C ALA A 2 -13.78 -3.93 7.99
N ASP A 3 -12.50 -4.16 8.20
CA ASP A 3 -11.47 -3.22 7.82
C ASP A 3 -11.33 -3.30 6.29
N ARG A 4 -11.33 -2.16 5.62
CA ARG A 4 -11.17 -2.10 4.16
C ARG A 4 -9.71 -2.20 3.72
N VAL A 5 -8.78 -2.17 4.67
CA VAL A 5 -7.36 -2.37 4.40
C VAL A 5 -7.03 -3.85 4.59
N HIS A 6 -6.65 -4.51 3.52
CA HIS A 6 -6.22 -5.90 3.59
C HIS A 6 -4.84 -5.99 4.20
N GLN A 7 -4.61 -6.96 5.07
CA GLN A 7 -3.34 -7.12 5.76
C GLN A 7 -2.79 -8.53 5.55
N PRO A 8 -2.16 -8.79 4.39
CA PRO A 8 -1.57 -10.10 4.15
C PRO A 8 -0.44 -10.38 5.14
N GLN A 9 -0.44 -11.58 5.68
CA GLN A 9 0.57 -11.99 6.65
C GLN A 9 1.85 -12.49 5.97
N GLU A 10 1.76 -12.84 4.69
CA GLU A 10 2.88 -13.37 3.92
C GLU A 10 2.69 -13.14 2.42
N GLU A 11 3.74 -13.38 1.65
CA GLU A 11 3.75 -13.15 0.20
C GLU A 11 2.62 -13.83 -0.56
N ALA A 12 2.30 -15.06 -0.20
CA ALA A 12 1.26 -15.81 -0.90
C ALA A 12 -0.09 -15.11 -0.81
N GLU A 13 -0.41 -14.53 0.34
CA GLU A 13 -1.63 -13.77 0.52
C GLU A 13 -1.61 -12.48 -0.30
N PHE A 14 -0.47 -11.81 -0.34
CA PHE A 14 -0.28 -10.60 -1.14
C PHE A 14 -0.52 -10.91 -2.62
N GLU A 15 0.12 -11.94 -3.14
CA GLU A 15 -0.03 -12.35 -4.53
C GLU A 15 -1.47 -12.78 -4.84
N PHE A 16 -2.13 -13.44 -3.90
CA PHE A 16 -3.52 -13.83 -4.04
C PHE A 16 -4.43 -12.61 -4.21
N ILE A 17 -4.22 -11.57 -3.43
CA ILE A 17 -4.99 -10.32 -3.53
C ILE A 17 -4.78 -9.67 -4.90
N LEU A 18 -3.53 -9.60 -5.36
CA LEU A 18 -3.22 -9.02 -6.66
C LEU A 18 -3.88 -9.81 -7.80
N ALA A 19 -3.85 -11.14 -7.72
CA ALA A 19 -4.42 -12.00 -8.75
C ALA A 19 -5.93 -11.86 -8.87
N ARG A 20 -6.59 -11.53 -7.77
CA ARG A 20 -8.05 -11.40 -7.72
C ARG A 20 -8.56 -9.98 -7.93
N ALA A 21 -7.68 -9.00 -7.91
CA ALA A 21 -8.08 -7.61 -8.01
C ALA A 21 -8.59 -7.28 -9.41
N ASP A 22 -9.78 -6.70 -9.47
CA ASP A 22 -10.38 -6.19 -10.70
C ASP A 22 -10.31 -4.67 -10.79
N VAL A 23 -9.69 -4.05 -9.80
CA VAL A 23 -9.42 -2.61 -9.73
C VAL A 23 -7.95 -2.42 -9.31
N PRO A 24 -7.38 -1.21 -9.47
CA PRO A 24 -6.02 -0.98 -9.01
C PRO A 24 -5.84 -1.26 -7.52
N VAL A 25 -4.62 -1.64 -7.14
CA VAL A 25 -4.26 -1.94 -5.75
C VAL A 25 -3.24 -0.91 -5.29
N LEU A 26 -3.54 -0.24 -4.19
CA LEU A 26 -2.54 0.59 -3.51
C LEU A 26 -1.87 -0.28 -2.45
N ALA A 27 -0.61 -0.61 -2.67
CA ALA A 27 0.19 -1.34 -1.71
C ALA A 27 0.93 -0.34 -0.82
N TYR A 28 0.59 -0.34 0.46
CA TYR A 28 1.28 0.43 1.48
C TYR A 28 2.24 -0.51 2.20
N PHE A 29 3.53 -0.26 2.05
CA PHE A 29 4.58 -1.05 2.68
C PHE A 29 5.03 -0.38 3.97
N HIS A 30 4.93 -1.09 5.08
CA HIS A 30 5.33 -0.57 6.38
C HIS A 30 6.49 -1.40 6.95
N GLY A 31 7.17 -0.84 7.93
CA GLY A 31 8.26 -1.51 8.62
C GLY A 31 8.14 -1.32 10.11
N VAL A 32 8.88 -2.15 10.87
CA VAL A 32 8.83 -2.15 12.33
C VAL A 32 10.13 -1.70 12.99
N TRP A 33 11.12 -1.29 12.20
CA TRP A 33 12.37 -0.78 12.78
C TRP A 33 12.16 0.66 13.29
N PRO A 34 12.98 1.12 14.25
CA PRO A 34 12.72 2.38 14.97
C PRO A 34 12.47 3.61 14.10
N LYS A 35 13.24 3.78 13.03
CA LYS A 35 13.07 4.93 12.14
C LYS A 35 11.76 4.88 11.33
N ALA A 36 11.26 3.69 11.06
CA ALA A 36 10.06 3.50 10.27
C ALA A 36 8.78 3.57 11.11
N VAL A 37 8.83 3.12 12.35
CA VAL A 37 7.63 2.96 13.19
C VAL A 37 6.82 4.25 13.32
N ALA A 38 7.47 5.36 13.64
CA ALA A 38 6.76 6.63 13.84
C ALA A 38 6.10 7.12 12.56
N ALA A 39 6.83 7.12 11.44
CA ALA A 39 6.31 7.56 10.15
C ALA A 39 5.18 6.65 9.65
N CYS A 40 5.33 5.35 9.80
CA CYS A 40 4.28 4.39 9.41
C CYS A 40 3.03 4.56 10.28
N LYS A 41 3.20 4.83 11.56
CA LYS A 41 2.08 5.05 12.47
C LYS A 41 1.24 6.26 12.05
N GLU A 42 1.90 7.32 11.58
CA GLU A 42 1.20 8.51 11.08
C GLU A 42 0.42 8.22 9.80
N MET A 43 0.89 7.27 8.99
CA MET A 43 0.22 6.92 7.74
C MET A 43 -1.00 6.01 7.93
N GLU A 44 -1.08 5.28 9.04
CA GLU A 44 -2.17 4.31 9.26
C GLU A 44 -3.57 4.92 9.11
N PRO A 45 -3.90 6.04 9.78
CA PRO A 45 -5.23 6.62 9.61
C PRO A 45 -5.47 7.15 8.20
N LEU A 46 -4.45 7.68 7.53
CA LEU A 46 -4.57 8.19 6.17
C LEU A 46 -4.84 7.06 5.17
N VAL A 47 -4.18 5.93 5.35
CA VAL A 47 -4.39 4.74 4.54
C VAL A 47 -5.83 4.23 4.69
N ARG A 48 -6.36 4.24 5.90
CA ARG A 48 -7.75 3.86 6.15
C ARG A 48 -8.74 4.81 5.52
N GLU A 49 -8.47 6.10 5.59
CA GLU A 49 -9.31 7.12 4.94
C GLU A 49 -9.36 6.91 3.43
N VAL A 50 -8.21 6.61 2.82
CA VAL A 50 -8.13 6.32 1.40
C VAL A 50 -8.94 5.08 1.05
N ALA A 51 -8.81 4.01 1.84
CA ALA A 51 -9.57 2.80 1.60
C ALA A 51 -11.08 3.05 1.60
N ASP A 52 -11.55 3.91 2.50
CA ASP A 52 -12.97 4.27 2.56
C ASP A 52 -13.38 5.19 1.41
N ALA A 53 -12.57 6.20 1.12
CA ALA A 53 -12.88 7.19 0.10
C ALA A 53 -12.91 6.61 -1.33
N TYR A 54 -12.05 5.64 -1.60
CA TYR A 54 -11.92 5.02 -2.92
C TYR A 54 -12.57 3.63 -2.99
N GLN A 55 -13.45 3.32 -2.08
CA GLN A 55 -14.17 2.05 -2.06
C GLN A 55 -14.80 1.75 -3.42
N GLY A 56 -14.56 0.55 -3.95
CA GLY A 56 -15.05 0.15 -5.27
C GLY A 56 -14.14 0.56 -6.44
N ARG A 57 -13.22 1.48 -6.21
CA ARG A 57 -12.29 1.98 -7.25
C ARG A 57 -10.85 1.58 -6.96
N LEU A 58 -10.57 1.11 -5.75
CA LEU A 58 -9.23 0.84 -5.29
C LEU A 58 -9.28 -0.21 -4.19
N ILE A 59 -8.34 -1.14 -4.23
CA ILE A 59 -8.09 -2.07 -3.13
C ILE A 59 -6.84 -1.60 -2.42
N VAL A 60 -6.88 -1.50 -1.10
CA VAL A 60 -5.74 -1.05 -0.31
C VAL A 60 -5.17 -2.23 0.48
N VAL A 61 -3.86 -2.42 0.39
CA VAL A 61 -3.14 -3.50 1.06
C VAL A 61 -2.05 -2.90 1.92
N ARG A 62 -1.98 -3.34 3.18
CA ARG A 62 -0.91 -2.98 4.11
C ARG A 62 0.02 -4.17 4.24
N ALA A 63 1.23 -4.07 3.72
CA ALA A 63 2.18 -5.16 3.69
C ALA A 63 3.42 -4.84 4.53
N ASP A 64 3.89 -5.83 5.29
CA ASP A 64 5.12 -5.71 6.06
C ASP A 64 6.30 -6.03 5.14
N ILE A 65 7.25 -5.12 5.04
CA ILE A 65 8.45 -5.29 4.20
C ILE A 65 9.20 -6.59 4.54
N ALA A 66 9.27 -6.94 5.82
CA ALA A 66 10.00 -8.13 6.25
C ALA A 66 9.28 -9.43 5.88
N ARG A 67 7.96 -9.40 5.74
CA ARG A 67 7.15 -10.58 5.45
C ARG A 67 6.87 -10.79 3.96
N CYS A 68 7.10 -9.76 3.15
CA CYS A 68 6.80 -9.80 1.72
C CYS A 68 8.03 -9.45 0.88
N PRO A 69 9.15 -10.19 1.01
CA PRO A 69 10.39 -9.86 0.29
C PRO A 69 10.28 -9.94 -1.24
N GLY A 70 9.44 -10.83 -1.76
CA GLY A 70 9.22 -10.93 -3.21
C GLY A 70 8.61 -9.67 -3.80
N PRO A 71 7.44 -9.23 -3.32
CA PRO A 71 6.85 -7.97 -3.76
C PRO A 71 7.76 -6.76 -3.52
N VAL A 72 8.50 -6.72 -2.41
CA VAL A 72 9.45 -5.65 -2.12
C VAL A 72 10.49 -5.53 -3.23
N ARG A 73 11.07 -6.64 -3.66
CA ARG A 73 12.04 -6.64 -4.75
C ARG A 73 11.42 -6.33 -6.10
N ARG A 74 10.26 -6.93 -6.36
CA ARG A 74 9.54 -6.79 -7.63
C ARG A 74 9.17 -5.33 -7.92
N TYR A 75 8.75 -4.60 -6.89
CA TYR A 75 8.31 -3.21 -7.05
C TYR A 75 9.33 -2.17 -6.61
N GLY A 76 10.56 -2.60 -6.31
CA GLY A 76 11.66 -1.70 -6.00
C GLY A 76 11.51 -0.93 -4.69
N VAL A 77 10.87 -1.54 -3.69
CA VAL A 77 10.66 -0.91 -2.39
C VAL A 77 11.99 -0.90 -1.62
N THR A 78 12.42 0.28 -1.19
CA THR A 78 13.72 0.47 -0.51
C THR A 78 13.60 0.95 0.93
N GLY A 79 12.40 1.27 1.39
CA GLY A 79 12.20 1.76 2.75
C GLY A 79 10.73 1.81 3.11
N ALA A 80 10.43 2.26 4.32
CA ALA A 80 9.06 2.39 4.80
C ALA A 80 8.87 3.75 5.48
N PRO A 81 7.71 4.39 5.30
CA PRO A 81 6.60 3.92 4.47
C PRO A 81 6.88 4.06 2.98
N SER A 82 6.33 3.16 2.18
CA SER A 82 6.39 3.25 0.72
C SER A 82 5.01 2.91 0.16
N PHE A 83 4.69 3.52 -0.98
CA PHE A 83 3.41 3.31 -1.65
C PHE A 83 3.65 2.90 -3.09
N VAL A 84 2.98 1.85 -3.53
CA VAL A 84 3.04 1.41 -4.92
C VAL A 84 1.61 1.22 -5.41
N LEU A 85 1.27 1.89 -6.50
CA LEU A 85 -0.02 1.70 -7.15
C LEU A 85 0.17 0.63 -8.22
N ILE A 86 -0.57 -0.44 -8.12
CA ILE A 86 -0.41 -1.63 -8.96
C ILE A 86 -1.71 -1.85 -9.73
N ASP A 87 -1.60 -1.98 -11.05
CA ASP A 87 -2.72 -2.30 -11.90
C ASP A 87 -2.35 -3.53 -12.74
N ARG A 88 -3.16 -4.58 -12.61
CA ARG A 88 -2.95 -5.85 -13.31
C ARG A 88 -1.55 -6.44 -13.08
N GLY A 89 -1.08 -6.32 -11.86
CA GLY A 89 0.22 -6.84 -11.44
C GLY A 89 1.42 -5.95 -11.75
N GLU A 90 1.21 -4.83 -12.42
CA GLU A 90 2.29 -3.90 -12.78
C GLU A 90 2.20 -2.60 -11.99
N ALA A 91 3.34 -2.08 -11.54
CA ALA A 91 3.39 -0.81 -10.87
C ALA A 91 3.16 0.33 -11.86
N THR A 92 2.13 1.13 -11.62
CA THR A 92 1.84 2.30 -12.45
C THR A 92 2.35 3.59 -11.83
N ALA A 93 2.58 3.58 -10.53
CA ALA A 93 3.16 4.72 -9.80
C ALA A 93 3.76 4.23 -8.48
N ALA A 94 4.73 4.96 -7.97
CA ALA A 94 5.36 4.64 -6.70
C ALA A 94 5.79 5.92 -5.99
N GLY A 95 5.74 5.89 -4.66
CA GLY A 95 6.23 6.97 -3.83
C GLY A 95 6.84 6.42 -2.56
N SER A 96 7.82 7.09 -2.00
CA SER A 96 8.46 6.67 -0.77
C SER A 96 8.45 7.79 0.25
N GLY A 97 8.52 7.41 1.52
CA GLY A 97 8.45 8.34 2.62
C GLY A 97 7.01 8.73 3.00
N PRO A 98 6.86 9.42 4.13
CA PRO A 98 5.52 9.82 4.58
C PRO A 98 4.89 10.85 3.65
N MET A 99 3.59 10.72 3.42
CA MET A 99 2.80 11.66 2.63
C MET A 99 1.71 12.24 3.52
N ALA A 100 1.49 13.55 3.43
CA ALA A 100 0.32 14.16 4.06
C ALA A 100 -0.94 13.66 3.35
N GLY A 101 -2.09 13.72 4.02
CA GLY A 101 -3.35 13.22 3.45
C GLY A 101 -3.67 13.79 2.08
N ALA A 102 -3.48 15.12 1.90
CA ALA A 102 -3.71 15.76 0.60
C ALA A 102 -2.73 15.24 -0.47
N ALA A 103 -1.47 15.00 -0.12
CA ALA A 103 -0.47 14.49 -1.05
C ALA A 103 -0.80 13.07 -1.51
N LEU A 104 -1.28 12.23 -0.60
CA LEU A 104 -1.67 10.87 -0.94
C LEU A 104 -2.87 10.87 -1.89
N GLY A 105 -3.86 11.73 -1.63
CA GLY A 105 -5.01 11.90 -2.51
C GLY A 105 -4.61 12.38 -3.90
N GLU A 106 -3.72 13.36 -3.99
CA GLU A 106 -3.21 13.86 -5.26
C GLU A 106 -2.45 12.78 -6.03
N PHE A 107 -1.64 11.98 -5.32
CA PHE A 107 -0.92 10.85 -5.90
C PHE A 107 -1.90 9.87 -6.56
N LEU A 108 -2.96 9.52 -5.85
CA LEU A 108 -3.96 8.59 -6.38
C LEU A 108 -4.76 9.19 -7.53
N ASP A 109 -5.22 10.41 -7.40
CA ASP A 109 -6.02 11.07 -8.42
C ASP A 109 -5.25 11.29 -9.72
N ALA A 110 -3.94 11.44 -9.64
CA ALA A 110 -3.09 11.59 -10.82
C ALA A 110 -2.91 10.28 -11.60
N HIS A 111 -3.14 9.13 -10.95
CA HIS A 111 -2.81 7.83 -11.54
C HIS A 111 -4.00 6.86 -11.62
N LEU A 112 -5.15 7.23 -11.11
CA LEU A 112 -6.36 6.40 -11.20
C LEU A 112 -7.25 6.75 -12.39
#